data_5fd166631e7f7dce2e280c4db0be54d7
#
_entry.id   5fd166631e7f7dce2e280c4db0be54d7
#
_cell.length_a   1.000
_cell.length_b   1.000
_cell.length_c   1.000
_cell.angle_alpha   90.00
_cell.angle_beta   90.00
_cell.angle_gamma   90.00
#
_symmetry.space_group_name_H-M   'P 1'
#
loop_
_entity.id
_entity.type
_entity.pdbx_description
1 polymer ?
#
loop_
_entity_poly.entity_id
_entity_poly.type
_entity_poly.pdbx_seq_one_letter_code
_entity_poly.pdbx_strand_id
1 'polypeptide(L)'
;MDTVSALTYYIKLFWAYGTYYMLYIVNVFHDYPIEVKIAAIATVIWGIAILVLSFEMLRQSLRKKRKRKIQKTLRGRFLKGLEYMFLSDEASPNMTREEIMKVLNIDTGIAKKNLLRNKLEKQVFCRMFYDILISGYARSGRRSNLYRTLDIFGIPKFLEDDVNYGTLWNKVSAINMMRTYRLPISPWVINKLMDAKRIRIRRLAMYSAVRSSSENDLEAFETEFFENNCCIYDEIVIGYELQRRKKDGMRLPNLASWSHRFKSPEIKCMFTRMMRRFEQKEACGQLRDLFVETHHKKLVEEICRTWGYLRYIEGEDIMVDAFPLQPDDTKVAILHAVARINSGKRIDLFTYAYETSQNPHVRFEALRCLYNYGVQGRAKLRALENEAAPTDKKFFDFFHNAITLQNIPLDEVQIYHQTIETYYSMAN
;
A
#
# COMPACT_ATOMS: atom_id res chain seq x y z
N MET A 1 14.38 -37.19 -62.14
CA MET A 1 13.44 -36.08 -61.99
C MET A 1 13.62 -35.59 -60.54
N ASP A 2 14.24 -34.40 -60.34
CA ASP A 2 14.71 -33.97 -59.08
C ASP A 2 13.53 -33.77 -58.10
N THR A 3 13.66 -34.21 -56.85
CA THR A 3 12.64 -34.15 -55.82
C THR A 3 12.09 -32.73 -55.62
N VAL A 4 12.90 -31.71 -55.94
CA VAL A 4 12.52 -30.29 -55.87
C VAL A 4 11.56 -29.91 -57.00
N SER A 5 11.70 -30.48 -58.18
CA SER A 5 10.82 -30.23 -59.36
C SER A 5 9.45 -30.89 -59.18
N ALA A 6 9.41 -32.08 -58.54
CA ALA A 6 8.17 -32.75 -58.19
C ALA A 6 7.40 -31.96 -57.08
N LEU A 7 8.09 -31.45 -56.04
CA LEU A 7 7.47 -30.67 -54.97
C LEU A 7 6.87 -29.35 -55.50
N THR A 8 7.60 -28.66 -56.40
CA THR A 8 7.11 -27.42 -57.04
C THR A 8 5.91 -27.68 -57.95
N TYR A 9 5.88 -28.81 -58.62
CA TYR A 9 4.73 -29.22 -59.43
C TYR A 9 3.48 -29.47 -58.56
N TYR A 10 3.61 -30.22 -57.46
CA TYR A 10 2.49 -30.44 -56.53
C TYR A 10 2.01 -29.18 -55.87
N ILE A 11 2.87 -28.25 -55.49
CA ILE A 11 2.48 -26.95 -54.95
C ILE A 11 1.70 -26.13 -55.98
N LYS A 12 2.14 -26.08 -57.23
CA LYS A 12 1.42 -25.40 -58.33
C LYS A 12 0.06 -26.05 -58.59
N LEU A 13 0.00 -27.38 -58.59
CA LEU A 13 -1.24 -28.13 -58.75
C LEU A 13 -2.23 -27.85 -57.61
N PHE A 14 -1.75 -27.86 -56.41
CA PHE A 14 -2.57 -27.52 -55.21
C PHE A 14 -3.12 -26.08 -55.30
N TRP A 15 -2.31 -25.12 -55.72
CA TRP A 15 -2.73 -23.76 -55.95
C TRP A 15 -3.78 -23.64 -57.06
N ALA A 16 -3.58 -24.33 -58.18
CA ALA A 16 -4.51 -24.32 -59.30
C ALA A 16 -5.87 -24.94 -58.95
N TYR A 17 -5.87 -26.07 -58.24
CA TYR A 17 -7.11 -26.65 -57.70
C TYR A 17 -7.75 -25.76 -56.63
N GLY A 18 -6.98 -25.16 -55.73
CA GLY A 18 -7.47 -24.24 -54.73
C GLY A 18 -8.16 -23.00 -55.32
N THR A 19 -7.55 -22.39 -56.33
CA THR A 19 -8.15 -21.25 -57.05
C THR A 19 -9.39 -21.66 -57.85
N TYR A 20 -9.40 -22.81 -58.51
CA TYR A 20 -10.57 -23.31 -59.20
C TYR A 20 -11.76 -23.53 -58.25
N TYR A 21 -11.53 -24.25 -57.13
CA TYR A 21 -12.58 -24.47 -56.13
C TYR A 21 -13.05 -23.18 -55.49
N MET A 22 -12.16 -22.23 -55.25
CA MET A 22 -12.53 -20.94 -54.67
C MET A 22 -13.43 -20.12 -55.63
N LEU A 23 -13.10 -20.09 -56.93
CA LEU A 23 -13.93 -19.46 -57.95
C LEU A 23 -15.28 -20.18 -58.12
N TYR A 24 -15.29 -21.51 -58.11
CA TYR A 24 -16.50 -22.29 -58.15
C TYR A 24 -17.43 -21.99 -56.93
N ILE A 25 -16.87 -21.99 -55.74
CA ILE A 25 -17.61 -21.65 -54.53
C ILE A 25 -18.15 -20.21 -54.57
N VAL A 26 -17.38 -19.25 -55.07
CA VAL A 26 -17.83 -17.85 -55.19
C VAL A 26 -18.99 -17.73 -56.16
N ASN A 27 -18.93 -18.40 -57.32
CA ASN A 27 -20.01 -18.37 -58.32
C ASN A 27 -21.29 -19.02 -57.81
N VAL A 28 -21.20 -20.21 -57.18
CA VAL A 28 -22.34 -20.89 -56.59
C VAL A 28 -22.94 -20.10 -55.44
N PHE A 29 -22.06 -19.42 -54.65
CA PHE A 29 -22.49 -18.61 -53.53
C PHE A 29 -23.29 -17.37 -53.95
N HIS A 30 -23.08 -16.90 -55.19
CA HIS A 30 -23.83 -15.75 -55.70
C HIS A 30 -25.33 -16.02 -55.85
N ASP A 31 -25.73 -17.25 -56.11
CA ASP A 31 -27.11 -17.63 -56.38
C ASP A 31 -27.90 -18.01 -55.12
N TYR A 32 -27.25 -18.10 -53.91
CA TYR A 32 -27.93 -18.44 -52.67
C TYR A 32 -28.71 -17.26 -52.09
N PRO A 33 -29.83 -17.54 -51.35
CA PRO A 33 -30.57 -16.54 -50.58
C PRO A 33 -29.68 -15.80 -49.59
N ILE A 34 -30.03 -14.58 -49.25
CA ILE A 34 -29.20 -13.68 -48.44
C ILE A 34 -28.94 -14.25 -47.01
N GLU A 35 -29.89 -15.00 -46.45
CA GLU A 35 -29.80 -15.67 -45.14
C GLU A 35 -28.68 -16.72 -45.13
N VAL A 36 -28.57 -17.50 -46.22
CA VAL A 36 -27.53 -18.53 -46.40
C VAL A 36 -26.14 -17.89 -46.55
N LYS A 37 -26.07 -16.76 -47.25
CA LYS A 37 -24.81 -15.99 -47.40
C LYS A 37 -24.36 -15.46 -46.02
N ILE A 38 -25.26 -14.89 -45.22
CA ILE A 38 -24.93 -14.41 -43.91
C ILE A 38 -24.47 -15.56 -42.99
N ALA A 39 -25.21 -16.67 -42.97
CA ALA A 39 -24.84 -17.85 -42.21
C ALA A 39 -23.48 -18.42 -42.56
N ALA A 40 -23.16 -18.50 -43.86
CA ALA A 40 -21.86 -18.98 -44.36
C ALA A 40 -20.71 -18.03 -43.94
N ILE A 41 -20.91 -16.72 -44.10
CA ILE A 41 -19.92 -15.72 -43.64
C ILE A 41 -19.70 -15.82 -42.14
N ALA A 42 -20.78 -15.90 -41.35
CA ALA A 42 -20.69 -16.07 -39.90
C ALA A 42 -19.92 -17.36 -39.54
N THR A 43 -20.18 -18.48 -40.23
CA THR A 43 -19.46 -19.75 -39.99
C THR A 43 -17.98 -19.63 -40.25
N VAL A 44 -17.58 -18.94 -41.34
CA VAL A 44 -16.16 -18.68 -41.66
C VAL A 44 -15.51 -17.81 -40.58
N ILE A 45 -16.19 -16.75 -40.17
CA ILE A 45 -15.68 -15.85 -39.07
C ILE A 45 -15.48 -16.65 -37.79
N TRP A 46 -16.45 -17.47 -37.38
CA TRP A 46 -16.33 -18.35 -36.20
C TRP A 46 -15.20 -19.38 -36.37
N GLY A 47 -15.04 -19.99 -37.55
CA GLY A 47 -13.92 -20.88 -37.86
C GLY A 47 -12.57 -20.20 -37.65
N ILE A 48 -12.41 -19.00 -38.22
CA ILE A 48 -11.19 -18.20 -38.02
C ILE A 48 -10.97 -17.86 -36.55
N ALA A 49 -12.01 -17.43 -35.84
CA ALA A 49 -11.90 -17.11 -34.43
C ALA A 49 -11.46 -18.33 -33.60
N ILE A 50 -12.01 -19.51 -33.85
CA ILE A 50 -11.61 -20.77 -33.19
C ILE A 50 -10.13 -21.10 -33.51
N LEU A 51 -9.68 -20.96 -34.75
CA LEU A 51 -8.28 -21.19 -35.13
C LEU A 51 -7.34 -20.23 -34.40
N VAL A 52 -7.66 -18.93 -34.35
CA VAL A 52 -6.88 -17.92 -33.61
C VAL A 52 -6.79 -18.24 -32.15
N LEU A 53 -7.94 -18.56 -31.50
CA LEU A 53 -7.98 -18.94 -30.10
C LEU A 53 -7.18 -20.22 -29.81
N SER A 54 -7.32 -21.24 -30.67
CA SER A 54 -6.58 -22.50 -30.54
C SER A 54 -5.07 -22.29 -30.69
N PHE A 55 -4.65 -21.45 -31.65
CA PHE A 55 -3.25 -21.07 -31.80
C PHE A 55 -2.70 -20.32 -30.58
N GLU A 56 -3.48 -19.37 -30.04
CA GLU A 56 -3.05 -18.64 -28.83
C GLU A 56 -2.99 -19.55 -27.60
N MET A 57 -3.92 -20.48 -27.46
CA MET A 57 -3.88 -21.52 -26.40
C MET A 57 -2.64 -22.40 -26.51
N LEU A 58 -2.32 -22.85 -27.73
CA LEU A 58 -1.11 -23.65 -27.98
C LEU A 58 0.15 -22.86 -27.65
N ARG A 59 0.23 -21.61 -28.11
CA ARG A 59 1.34 -20.69 -27.81
C ARG A 59 1.51 -20.47 -26.31
N GLN A 60 0.41 -20.27 -25.57
CA GLN A 60 0.44 -20.13 -24.11
C GLN A 60 0.89 -21.43 -23.42
N SER A 61 0.43 -22.57 -23.88
CA SER A 61 0.85 -23.90 -23.38
C SER A 61 2.35 -24.11 -23.56
N LEU A 62 2.87 -23.84 -24.74
CA LEU A 62 4.31 -23.94 -25.02
C LEU A 62 5.13 -22.99 -24.17
N ARG A 63 4.65 -21.74 -23.98
CA ARG A 63 5.29 -20.77 -23.07
C ARG A 63 5.28 -21.26 -21.63
N LYS A 64 4.18 -21.83 -21.15
CA LYS A 64 4.09 -22.41 -19.80
C LYS A 64 5.05 -23.60 -19.63
N LYS A 65 5.10 -24.51 -20.60
CA LYS A 65 6.07 -25.64 -20.59
C LYS A 65 7.52 -25.13 -20.54
N ARG A 66 7.87 -24.15 -21.38
CA ARG A 66 9.21 -23.52 -21.38
C ARG A 66 9.53 -22.87 -20.03
N LYS A 67 8.58 -22.11 -19.44
CA LYS A 67 8.76 -21.49 -18.11
C LYS A 67 9.00 -22.55 -17.03
N ARG A 68 8.21 -23.64 -17.02
CA ARG A 68 8.37 -24.76 -16.06
C ARG A 68 9.75 -25.43 -16.20
N LYS A 69 10.21 -25.67 -17.44
CA LYS A 69 11.53 -26.23 -17.69
C LYS A 69 12.64 -25.34 -17.12
N ILE A 70 12.59 -24.03 -17.42
CA ILE A 70 13.53 -23.04 -16.90
C ILE A 70 13.48 -23.01 -15.37
N GLN A 71 12.29 -22.97 -14.77
CA GLN A 71 12.11 -22.97 -13.32
C GLN A 71 12.71 -24.21 -12.66
N LYS A 72 12.50 -25.40 -13.25
CA LYS A 72 13.10 -26.65 -12.76
C LYS A 72 14.63 -26.60 -12.80
N THR A 73 15.20 -26.10 -13.90
CA THR A 73 16.65 -25.94 -14.04
C THR A 73 17.23 -24.94 -13.04
N LEU A 74 16.59 -23.77 -12.87
CA LEU A 74 17.06 -22.75 -11.94
C LEU A 74 16.92 -23.20 -10.47
N ARG A 75 15.80 -23.87 -10.13
CA ARG A 75 15.63 -24.47 -8.79
C ARG A 75 16.70 -25.52 -8.52
N GLY A 76 16.96 -26.44 -9.43
CA GLY A 76 18.00 -27.45 -9.25
C GLY A 76 19.38 -26.86 -9.06
N ARG A 77 19.65 -25.70 -9.68
CA ARG A 77 20.98 -25.06 -9.64
C ARG A 77 21.17 -24.16 -8.41
N PHE A 78 20.16 -23.35 -8.05
CA PHE A 78 20.35 -22.26 -7.09
C PHE A 78 19.55 -22.43 -5.79
N LEU A 79 18.50 -23.28 -5.76
CA LEU A 79 17.57 -23.33 -4.63
C LEU A 79 18.29 -23.62 -3.30
N LYS A 80 19.11 -24.67 -3.26
CA LYS A 80 19.83 -25.07 -2.03
C LYS A 80 20.72 -23.94 -1.49
N GLY A 81 21.46 -23.25 -2.36
CA GLY A 81 22.31 -22.14 -1.96
C GLY A 81 21.52 -20.92 -1.46
N LEU A 82 20.39 -20.62 -2.11
CA LEU A 82 19.49 -19.54 -1.69
C LEU A 82 18.82 -19.87 -0.33
N GLU A 83 18.32 -21.09 -0.15
CA GLU A 83 17.75 -21.55 1.13
C GLU A 83 18.80 -21.48 2.24
N TYR A 84 20.01 -21.94 2.01
CA TYR A 84 21.10 -21.80 2.97
C TYR A 84 21.35 -20.35 3.36
N MET A 85 21.47 -19.44 2.40
CA MET A 85 21.76 -18.03 2.67
C MET A 85 20.63 -17.29 3.41
N PHE A 86 19.36 -17.65 3.14
CA PHE A 86 18.23 -16.88 3.67
C PHE A 86 17.45 -17.58 4.77
N LEU A 87 17.50 -18.90 4.87
CA LEU A 87 16.73 -19.69 5.83
C LEU A 87 17.59 -20.36 6.92
N SER A 88 18.85 -20.72 6.63
CA SER A 88 19.73 -21.37 7.61
C SER A 88 20.29 -20.39 8.62
N ASP A 89 20.40 -20.80 9.89
CA ASP A 89 21.01 -20.00 10.95
C ASP A 89 22.54 -19.88 10.82
N GLU A 90 23.17 -20.85 10.16
CA GLU A 90 24.60 -20.93 10.00
C GLU A 90 25.20 -19.92 9.02
N ALA A 91 24.37 -19.36 8.10
CA ALA A 91 24.86 -18.41 7.11
C ALA A 91 25.15 -17.03 7.73
N SER A 92 26.30 -16.45 7.40
CA SER A 92 26.69 -15.11 7.84
C SER A 92 25.65 -14.06 7.35
N PRO A 93 25.24 -13.11 8.18
CA PRO A 93 24.30 -12.05 7.78
C PRO A 93 24.90 -11.07 6.76
N ASN A 94 26.21 -11.01 6.61
CA ASN A 94 26.91 -10.08 5.73
C ASN A 94 27.98 -10.79 4.90
N MET A 95 27.55 -11.67 4.01
CA MET A 95 28.46 -12.42 3.12
C MET A 95 29.03 -11.50 2.03
N THR A 96 30.30 -11.74 1.69
CA THR A 96 30.94 -11.08 0.55
C THR A 96 30.38 -11.58 -0.78
N ARG A 97 30.64 -10.84 -1.87
CA ARG A 97 30.22 -11.25 -3.23
C ARG A 97 30.80 -12.62 -3.62
N GLU A 98 32.05 -12.88 -3.23
CA GLU A 98 32.76 -14.12 -3.54
C GLU A 98 32.20 -15.31 -2.76
N GLU A 99 31.87 -15.12 -1.50
CA GLU A 99 31.22 -16.15 -0.67
C GLU A 99 29.84 -16.51 -1.21
N ILE A 100 29.05 -15.51 -1.63
CA ILE A 100 27.74 -15.73 -2.26
C ILE A 100 27.89 -16.53 -3.55
N MET A 101 28.88 -16.19 -4.40
CA MET A 101 29.14 -16.92 -5.64
C MET A 101 29.56 -18.35 -5.36
N LYS A 102 30.38 -18.58 -4.32
CA LYS A 102 30.82 -19.91 -3.89
C LYS A 102 29.64 -20.77 -3.41
N VAL A 103 28.78 -20.22 -2.56
CA VAL A 103 27.55 -20.90 -2.08
C VAL A 103 26.59 -21.24 -3.21
N LEU A 104 26.52 -20.40 -4.22
CA LEU A 104 25.66 -20.62 -5.40
C LEU A 104 26.32 -21.48 -6.48
N ASN A 105 27.52 -22.00 -6.26
CA ASN A 105 28.33 -22.74 -7.23
C ASN A 105 28.47 -22.01 -8.57
N ILE A 106 28.80 -20.71 -8.51
CA ILE A 106 28.99 -19.86 -9.67
C ILE A 106 30.49 -19.70 -9.91
N ASP A 107 31.00 -20.22 -11.03
CA ASP A 107 32.38 -20.00 -11.41
C ASP A 107 32.68 -18.51 -11.64
N THR A 108 33.75 -18.02 -11.01
CA THR A 108 34.18 -16.62 -11.10
C THR A 108 34.50 -16.18 -12.53
N GLY A 109 34.87 -17.10 -13.41
CA GLY A 109 35.08 -16.87 -14.84
C GLY A 109 33.78 -16.63 -15.64
N ILE A 110 32.67 -17.22 -15.21
CA ILE A 110 31.35 -17.11 -15.86
C ILE A 110 30.59 -15.88 -15.36
N ALA A 111 30.92 -15.36 -14.17
CA ALA A 111 30.27 -14.17 -13.59
C ALA A 111 30.42 -12.90 -14.45
N LYS A 112 31.38 -12.87 -15.38
CA LYS A 112 31.52 -11.79 -16.37
C LYS A 112 30.55 -11.92 -17.55
N LYS A 113 29.95 -13.10 -17.79
CA LYS A 113 28.93 -13.31 -18.82
C LYS A 113 27.59 -13.60 -18.13
N ASN A 114 26.59 -12.79 -18.42
CA ASN A 114 25.21 -12.84 -17.91
C ASN A 114 24.77 -14.25 -17.46
N LEU A 115 24.72 -14.51 -16.17
CA LEU A 115 24.29 -15.78 -15.56
C LEU A 115 22.88 -16.18 -15.98
N LEU A 116 22.02 -15.18 -16.20
CA LEU A 116 20.68 -15.32 -16.74
C LEU A 116 20.70 -14.68 -18.13
N ARG A 117 20.71 -15.50 -19.18
CA ARG A 117 20.88 -15.06 -20.58
C ARG A 117 19.68 -14.32 -21.13
N ASN A 118 18.48 -14.77 -20.78
CA ASN A 118 17.23 -14.32 -21.39
C ASN A 118 16.34 -13.57 -20.42
N LYS A 119 15.55 -12.63 -20.95
CA LYS A 119 14.51 -11.91 -20.18
C LYS A 119 13.59 -12.88 -19.43
N LEU A 120 13.23 -14.01 -20.05
CA LEU A 120 12.37 -15.03 -19.44
C LEU A 120 13.04 -15.71 -18.25
N GLU A 121 14.34 -15.99 -18.31
CA GLU A 121 15.11 -16.56 -17.19
C GLU A 121 15.15 -15.60 -16.01
N LYS A 122 15.39 -14.31 -16.25
CA LYS A 122 15.35 -13.27 -15.21
C LYS A 122 13.98 -13.16 -14.56
N GLN A 123 12.90 -13.18 -15.33
CA GLN A 123 11.52 -13.18 -14.82
C GLN A 123 11.22 -14.41 -13.97
N VAL A 124 11.63 -15.60 -14.42
CA VAL A 124 11.42 -16.85 -13.68
C VAL A 124 12.26 -16.86 -12.40
N PHE A 125 13.50 -16.37 -12.47
CA PHE A 125 14.37 -16.24 -11.28
C PHE A 125 13.78 -15.29 -10.25
N CYS A 126 13.33 -14.10 -10.67
CA CYS A 126 12.68 -13.14 -9.76
C CYS A 126 11.48 -13.80 -9.04
N ARG A 127 10.63 -14.52 -9.77
CA ARG A 127 9.48 -15.17 -9.15
C ARG A 127 9.88 -16.28 -8.16
N MET A 128 10.85 -17.11 -8.53
CA MET A 128 11.39 -18.15 -7.65
C MET A 128 11.99 -17.54 -6.37
N PHE A 129 12.73 -16.45 -6.54
CA PHE A 129 13.36 -15.75 -5.43
C PHE A 129 12.33 -15.09 -4.51
N TYR A 130 11.27 -14.52 -5.10
CA TYR A 130 10.12 -14.00 -4.35
C TYR A 130 9.43 -15.09 -3.51
N ASP A 131 9.19 -16.27 -4.10
CA ASP A 131 8.61 -17.41 -3.40
C ASP A 131 9.46 -17.83 -2.17
N ILE A 132 10.79 -17.82 -2.30
CA ILE A 132 11.72 -18.12 -1.19
C ILE A 132 11.65 -17.07 -0.08
N LEU A 133 11.57 -15.79 -0.46
CA LEU A 133 11.51 -14.69 0.53
C LEU A 133 10.20 -14.69 1.32
N ILE A 134 9.09 -15.09 0.68
CA ILE A 134 7.78 -15.16 1.34
C ILE A 134 7.63 -16.45 2.15
N SER A 135 8.02 -17.59 1.61
CA SER A 135 7.86 -18.91 2.26
C SER A 135 8.74 -19.11 3.49
N GLY A 136 9.82 -18.37 3.57
CA GLY A 136 10.77 -18.55 4.64
C GLY A 136 11.05 -17.25 5.34
N TYR A 137 10.17 -16.70 6.16
CA TYR A 137 10.48 -15.64 7.12
C TYR A 137 11.91 -15.10 6.98
N ALA A 138 12.21 -14.45 5.83
CA ALA A 138 13.56 -13.97 5.54
C ALA A 138 13.98 -13.06 6.69
N ARG A 139 14.88 -13.56 7.54
CA ARG A 139 15.27 -12.89 8.77
C ARG A 139 15.79 -11.51 8.43
N SER A 140 15.28 -10.50 9.10
CA SER A 140 15.49 -9.08 8.83
C SER A 140 16.96 -8.63 8.77
N GLY A 141 17.89 -9.42 9.33
CA GLY A 141 19.33 -9.12 9.35
C GLY A 141 20.11 -9.40 8.07
N ARG A 142 19.53 -10.03 7.03
CA ARG A 142 20.26 -10.49 5.83
C ARG A 142 20.05 -9.63 4.59
N ARG A 143 19.74 -8.37 4.79
CA ARG A 143 19.44 -7.41 3.69
C ARG A 143 20.63 -7.20 2.74
N SER A 144 21.87 -7.22 3.26
CA SER A 144 23.05 -7.04 2.41
C SER A 144 23.27 -8.24 1.48
N ASN A 145 23.03 -9.46 1.95
CA ASN A 145 23.10 -10.66 1.13
C ASN A 145 22.03 -10.64 0.02
N LEU A 146 20.81 -10.17 0.33
CA LEU A 146 19.73 -9.99 -0.65
C LEU A 146 20.17 -9.09 -1.79
N TYR A 147 20.66 -7.89 -1.45
CA TYR A 147 21.05 -6.89 -2.43
C TYR A 147 22.19 -7.39 -3.31
N ARG A 148 23.24 -7.94 -2.70
CA ARG A 148 24.40 -8.51 -3.41
C ARG A 148 24.01 -9.68 -4.31
N THR A 149 23.11 -10.56 -3.83
CA THR A 149 22.60 -11.68 -4.65
C THR A 149 21.88 -11.17 -5.89
N LEU A 150 20.95 -10.22 -5.73
CA LEU A 150 20.21 -9.65 -6.86
C LEU A 150 21.14 -8.92 -7.85
N ASP A 151 22.18 -8.24 -7.34
CA ASP A 151 23.17 -7.56 -8.17
C ASP A 151 24.03 -8.55 -8.99
N ILE A 152 24.46 -9.66 -8.41
CA ILE A 152 25.19 -10.73 -9.12
C ILE A 152 24.39 -11.23 -10.34
N PHE A 153 23.08 -11.36 -10.22
CA PHE A 153 22.19 -11.78 -11.28
C PHE A 153 21.75 -10.65 -12.22
N GLY A 154 22.16 -9.41 -11.96
CA GLY A 154 21.79 -8.23 -12.74
C GLY A 154 20.28 -7.96 -12.73
N ILE A 155 19.61 -8.29 -11.62
CA ILE A 155 18.16 -8.11 -11.45
C ILE A 155 17.77 -6.66 -11.28
N PRO A 156 18.49 -5.80 -10.48
CA PRO A 156 18.11 -4.41 -10.32
C PRO A 156 17.98 -3.68 -11.66
N LYS A 157 18.99 -3.78 -12.50
CA LYS A 157 18.98 -3.17 -13.84
C LYS A 157 17.86 -3.74 -14.73
N PHE A 158 17.67 -5.07 -14.68
CA PHE A 158 16.60 -5.71 -15.44
C PHE A 158 15.20 -5.20 -15.04
N LEU A 159 14.94 -5.04 -13.74
CA LEU A 159 13.67 -4.50 -13.24
C LEU A 159 13.51 -3.03 -13.61
N GLU A 160 14.56 -2.23 -13.53
CA GLU A 160 14.56 -0.84 -13.95
C GLU A 160 14.26 -0.69 -15.46
N ASP A 161 14.85 -1.53 -16.32
CA ASP A 161 14.54 -1.60 -17.73
C ASP A 161 13.07 -1.99 -17.99
N ASP A 162 12.53 -2.96 -17.24
CA ASP A 162 11.11 -3.34 -17.36
C ASP A 162 10.16 -2.24 -16.87
N VAL A 163 10.55 -1.44 -15.89
CA VAL A 163 9.79 -0.26 -15.45
C VAL A 163 9.78 0.81 -16.54
N ASN A 164 10.92 1.04 -17.20
CA ASN A 164 11.05 2.09 -18.21
C ASN A 164 10.40 1.73 -19.56
N TYR A 165 10.68 0.54 -20.05
CA TYR A 165 10.37 0.14 -21.43
C TYR A 165 9.39 -1.03 -21.52
N GLY A 166 9.00 -1.62 -20.39
CA GLY A 166 8.11 -2.77 -20.36
C GLY A 166 6.66 -2.44 -20.74
N THR A 167 5.89 -3.49 -21.01
CA THR A 167 4.43 -3.38 -21.13
C THR A 167 3.82 -2.98 -19.79
N LEU A 168 2.56 -2.53 -19.78
CA LEU A 168 1.84 -2.15 -18.55
C LEU A 168 1.98 -3.21 -17.45
N TRP A 169 1.78 -4.48 -17.76
CA TRP A 169 1.89 -5.59 -16.82
C TRP A 169 3.32 -5.79 -16.30
N ASN A 170 4.31 -5.66 -17.18
CA ASN A 170 5.71 -5.76 -16.79
C ASN A 170 6.12 -4.60 -15.86
N LYS A 171 5.68 -3.37 -16.17
CA LYS A 171 5.93 -2.19 -15.33
C LYS A 171 5.38 -2.39 -13.93
N VAL A 172 4.09 -2.75 -13.80
CA VAL A 172 3.45 -3.01 -12.51
C VAL A 172 4.15 -4.12 -11.75
N SER A 173 4.47 -5.23 -12.43
CA SER A 173 5.17 -6.37 -11.82
C SER A 173 6.58 -5.98 -11.35
N ALA A 174 7.33 -5.24 -12.17
CA ALA A 174 8.68 -4.81 -11.83
C ALA A 174 8.70 -3.85 -10.64
N ILE A 175 7.80 -2.86 -10.61
CA ILE A 175 7.69 -1.94 -9.45
C ILE A 175 7.36 -2.72 -8.18
N ASN A 176 6.39 -3.63 -8.22
CA ASN A 176 6.03 -4.44 -7.06
C ASN A 176 7.20 -5.32 -6.59
N MET A 177 7.95 -5.92 -7.52
CA MET A 177 9.15 -6.70 -7.18
C MET A 177 10.24 -5.81 -6.56
N MET A 178 10.51 -4.62 -7.13
CA MET A 178 11.47 -3.67 -6.56
C MET A 178 11.06 -3.26 -5.13
N ARG A 179 9.77 -2.99 -4.91
CA ARG A 179 9.23 -2.71 -3.58
C ARG A 179 9.42 -3.89 -2.61
N THR A 180 9.14 -5.11 -3.05
CA THR A 180 9.30 -6.31 -2.23
C THR A 180 10.76 -6.59 -1.89
N TYR A 181 11.65 -6.48 -2.86
CA TYR A 181 13.08 -6.65 -2.66
C TYR A 181 13.76 -5.47 -1.99
N ARG A 182 13.00 -4.39 -1.73
CA ARG A 182 13.51 -3.14 -1.16
C ARG A 182 14.64 -2.53 -2.00
N LEU A 183 14.57 -2.68 -3.32
CA LEU A 183 15.50 -2.07 -4.25
C LEU A 183 15.18 -0.59 -4.39
N PRO A 184 16.20 0.29 -4.44
CA PRO A 184 16.00 1.69 -4.74
C PRO A 184 15.47 1.84 -6.17
N ILE A 185 14.54 2.76 -6.37
CA ILE A 185 14.08 3.17 -7.69
C ILE A 185 14.66 4.56 -7.94
N SER A 186 15.29 4.75 -9.08
CA SER A 186 15.90 6.03 -9.43
C SER A 186 14.85 7.15 -9.45
N PRO A 187 15.10 8.34 -8.83
CA PRO A 187 14.11 9.42 -8.77
C PRO A 187 13.55 9.82 -10.13
N TRP A 188 14.40 9.88 -11.18
CA TRP A 188 13.95 10.19 -12.53
C TRP A 188 12.95 9.17 -13.11
N VAL A 189 13.06 7.90 -12.72
CA VAL A 189 12.09 6.85 -13.11
C VAL A 189 10.76 7.07 -12.40
N ILE A 190 10.80 7.43 -11.12
CA ILE A 190 9.61 7.74 -10.33
C ILE A 190 8.87 8.92 -10.96
N ASN A 191 9.56 10.02 -11.25
CA ASN A 191 8.97 11.20 -11.88
C ASN A 191 8.31 10.86 -13.22
N LYS A 192 9.01 10.13 -14.09
CA LYS A 192 8.44 9.65 -15.36
C LYS A 192 7.19 8.78 -15.19
N LEU A 193 7.11 7.99 -14.13
CA LEU A 193 5.95 7.14 -13.86
C LEU A 193 4.78 7.94 -13.27
N MET A 194 5.05 9.06 -12.61
CA MET A 194 4.01 9.97 -12.13
C MET A 194 3.25 10.63 -13.26
N ASP A 195 3.91 10.91 -14.38
CA ASP A 195 3.27 11.44 -15.60
C ASP A 195 2.53 10.37 -16.41
N ALA A 196 2.49 9.13 -15.96
CA ALA A 196 1.86 8.05 -16.72
C ALA A 196 0.33 8.25 -16.82
N LYS A 197 -0.25 8.03 -18.01
CA LYS A 197 -1.70 8.12 -18.26
C LYS A 197 -2.53 7.18 -17.38
N ARG A 198 -1.96 6.10 -16.87
CA ARG A 198 -2.65 5.07 -16.08
C ARG A 198 -2.56 5.35 -14.59
N ILE A 199 -3.69 5.60 -13.94
CA ILE A 199 -3.84 5.85 -12.49
C ILE A 199 -3.08 4.83 -11.64
N ARG A 200 -3.18 3.55 -12.00
CA ARG A 200 -2.48 2.48 -11.26
C ARG A 200 -0.96 2.62 -11.23
N ILE A 201 -0.36 3.08 -12.34
CA ILE A 201 1.10 3.30 -12.41
C ILE A 201 1.48 4.52 -11.57
N ARG A 202 0.71 5.61 -11.68
CA ARG A 202 0.94 6.83 -10.90
C ARG A 202 0.89 6.54 -9.39
N ARG A 203 -0.12 5.79 -8.92
CA ARG A 203 -0.21 5.36 -7.52
C ARG A 203 1.01 4.54 -7.08
N LEU A 204 1.43 3.56 -7.87
CA LEU A 204 2.60 2.75 -7.54
C LEU A 204 3.89 3.58 -7.50
N ALA A 205 4.04 4.56 -8.39
CA ALA A 205 5.15 5.51 -8.37
C ALA A 205 5.15 6.34 -7.09
N MET A 206 4.00 6.90 -6.71
CA MET A 206 3.81 7.65 -5.48
C MET A 206 4.19 6.82 -4.23
N TYR A 207 3.68 5.59 -4.10
CA TYR A 207 4.04 4.73 -2.97
C TYR A 207 5.54 4.42 -2.92
N SER A 208 6.16 4.27 -4.09
CA SER A 208 7.61 4.04 -4.19
C SER A 208 8.39 5.28 -3.78
N ALA A 209 7.91 6.47 -4.15
CA ALA A 209 8.48 7.75 -3.74
C ALA A 209 8.40 7.94 -2.22
N VAL A 210 7.24 7.73 -1.60
CA VAL A 210 7.07 7.79 -0.14
C VAL A 210 8.10 6.94 0.59
N ARG A 211 8.46 5.80 0.01
CA ARG A 211 9.43 4.89 0.61
C ARG A 211 10.87 5.31 0.41
N SER A 212 11.23 5.79 -0.79
CA SER A 212 12.62 6.00 -1.22
C SER A 212 13.09 7.44 -1.14
N SER A 213 12.18 8.42 -1.00
CA SER A 213 12.53 9.82 -0.96
C SER A 213 13.41 10.17 0.25
N SER A 214 14.37 11.05 0.04
CA SER A 214 15.05 11.77 1.11
C SER A 214 14.05 12.71 1.79
N GLU A 215 14.24 13.00 2.97
CA GLU A 215 13.57 13.73 4.04
C GLU A 215 12.25 14.48 3.84
N ASN A 216 11.92 15.12 2.73
CA ASN A 216 10.72 15.96 2.62
C ASN A 216 10.11 16.03 1.22
N ASP A 217 10.36 15.05 0.36
CA ASP A 217 9.87 15.08 -1.02
C ASP A 217 8.33 14.97 -1.11
N LEU A 218 7.71 16.11 -0.84
CA LEU A 218 6.30 16.35 -1.15
C LEU A 218 6.03 16.37 -2.66
N GLU A 219 7.06 16.53 -3.48
CA GLU A 219 7.00 16.40 -4.95
C GLU A 219 6.52 15.00 -5.37
N ALA A 220 6.71 14.00 -4.51
CA ALA A 220 6.18 12.66 -4.71
C ALA A 220 4.65 12.60 -4.80
N PHE A 221 3.96 13.61 -4.26
CA PHE A 221 2.52 13.72 -4.39
C PHE A 221 2.20 14.82 -5.40
N GLU A 222 1.84 14.43 -6.60
CA GLU A 222 1.14 15.32 -7.52
C GLU A 222 -0.20 15.67 -6.86
N THR A 223 -0.25 16.88 -6.29
CA THR A 223 -1.31 17.29 -5.34
C THR A 223 -2.69 17.12 -5.94
N GLU A 224 -2.90 17.61 -7.16
CA GLU A 224 -4.19 17.54 -7.85
C GLU A 224 -4.61 16.09 -8.14
N PHE A 225 -3.69 15.26 -8.60
CA PHE A 225 -3.98 13.85 -8.85
C PHE A 225 -4.38 13.12 -7.57
N PHE A 226 -3.66 13.37 -6.49
CA PHE A 226 -3.90 12.70 -5.21
C PHE A 226 -5.21 13.17 -4.59
N GLU A 227 -5.50 14.47 -4.61
CA GLU A 227 -6.76 15.03 -4.11
C GLU A 227 -7.99 14.44 -4.80
N ASN A 228 -7.94 14.27 -6.13
CA ASN A 228 -9.06 13.75 -6.90
C ASN A 228 -9.22 12.23 -6.84
N ASN A 229 -8.19 11.48 -6.44
CA ASN A 229 -8.19 10.02 -6.54
C ASN A 229 -7.87 9.29 -5.22
N CYS A 230 -7.64 10.01 -4.12
CA CYS A 230 -7.30 9.41 -2.83
C CYS A 230 -8.47 8.57 -2.30
N CYS A 231 -8.14 7.39 -1.79
CA CYS A 231 -9.09 6.50 -1.17
C CYS A 231 -8.47 5.82 0.08
N ILE A 232 -9.30 5.11 0.82
CA ILE A 232 -8.88 4.41 2.04
C ILE A 232 -7.72 3.43 1.81
N TYR A 233 -7.66 2.84 0.60
CA TYR A 233 -6.56 1.96 0.22
C TYR A 233 -5.22 2.71 0.13
N ASP A 234 -5.24 3.96 -0.33
CA ASP A 234 -4.03 4.80 -0.37
C ASP A 234 -3.51 5.09 1.04
N GLU A 235 -4.41 5.37 1.99
CA GLU A 235 -4.06 5.54 3.41
C GLU A 235 -3.34 4.31 3.97
N ILE A 236 -3.91 3.12 3.73
CA ILE A 236 -3.33 1.85 4.20
C ILE A 236 -1.92 1.64 3.62
N VAL A 237 -1.78 1.80 2.30
CA VAL A 237 -0.50 1.53 1.61
C VAL A 237 0.57 2.55 1.99
N ILE A 238 0.22 3.84 2.05
CA ILE A 238 1.15 4.89 2.47
C ILE A 238 1.60 4.65 3.92
N GLY A 239 0.66 4.34 4.82
CA GLY A 239 0.97 3.99 6.21
C GLY A 239 1.91 2.79 6.32
N TYR A 240 1.71 1.77 5.48
CA TYR A 240 2.58 0.61 5.42
C TYR A 240 3.99 0.96 4.91
N GLU A 241 4.12 1.77 3.85
CA GLU A 241 5.43 2.19 3.35
C GLU A 241 6.19 3.06 4.35
N LEU A 242 5.49 3.95 5.07
CA LEU A 242 6.07 4.74 6.17
C LEU A 242 6.53 3.84 7.33
N GLN A 243 5.75 2.84 7.71
CA GLN A 243 6.14 1.89 8.74
C GLN A 243 7.37 1.07 8.33
N ARG A 244 7.44 0.65 7.07
CA ARG A 244 8.63 -0.02 6.52
C ARG A 244 9.84 0.91 6.55
N ARG A 245 9.67 2.18 6.19
CA ARG A 245 10.70 3.21 6.25
C ARG A 245 11.25 3.36 7.68
N LYS A 246 10.36 3.44 8.68
CA LYS A 246 10.73 3.47 10.11
C LYS A 246 11.52 2.21 10.51
N LYS A 247 11.05 1.01 10.10
CA LYS A 247 11.75 -0.27 10.36
C LYS A 247 13.12 -0.37 9.67
N ASP A 248 13.29 0.28 8.53
CA ASP A 248 14.56 0.34 7.80
C ASP A 248 15.54 1.38 8.40
N GLY A 249 15.17 2.06 9.50
CA GLY A 249 15.99 3.10 10.17
C GLY A 249 16.05 4.42 9.39
N MET A 250 15.19 4.61 8.39
CA MET A 250 15.12 5.84 7.63
C MET A 250 14.26 6.87 8.36
N ARG A 251 14.67 8.15 8.30
CA ARG A 251 13.89 9.24 8.88
C ARG A 251 12.52 9.35 8.21
N LEU A 252 11.48 9.52 9.02
CA LEU A 252 10.13 9.74 8.52
C LEU A 252 9.98 11.17 8.00
N PRO A 253 9.16 11.39 6.95
CA PRO A 253 8.83 12.74 6.50
C PRO A 253 7.99 13.46 7.55
N ASN A 254 7.99 14.79 7.51
CA ASN A 254 7.11 15.60 8.34
C ASN A 254 5.67 15.54 7.83
N LEU A 255 4.83 14.74 8.51
CA LEU A 255 3.45 14.51 8.09
C LEU A 255 2.54 15.73 8.32
N ALA A 256 2.89 16.61 9.26
CA ALA A 256 2.17 17.87 9.44
C ALA A 256 2.35 18.77 8.21
N SER A 257 3.57 18.90 7.68
CA SER A 257 3.83 19.63 6.44
C SER A 257 3.06 19.04 5.25
N TRP A 258 2.93 17.70 5.21
CA TRP A 258 2.11 17.05 4.19
C TRP A 258 0.63 17.37 4.34
N SER A 259 0.12 17.44 5.58
CA SER A 259 -1.27 17.84 5.86
C SER A 259 -1.55 19.26 5.35
N HIS A 260 -0.64 20.21 5.52
CA HIS A 260 -0.81 21.58 5.05
C HIS A 260 -0.87 21.72 3.52
N ARG A 261 -0.20 20.85 2.78
CA ARG A 261 -0.10 20.98 1.32
C ARG A 261 -1.42 20.73 0.59
N PHE A 262 -2.28 19.87 1.12
CA PHE A 262 -3.53 19.49 0.48
C PHE A 262 -4.68 20.41 0.84
N LYS A 263 -5.63 20.59 -0.10
CA LYS A 263 -6.88 21.34 0.15
C LYS A 263 -7.94 20.46 0.78
N SER A 264 -8.02 19.17 0.37
CA SER A 264 -9.03 18.21 0.86
C SER A 264 -8.91 17.97 2.36
N PRO A 265 -9.98 18.23 3.14
CA PRO A 265 -10.00 17.97 4.57
C PRO A 265 -9.81 16.49 4.92
N GLU A 266 -10.29 15.58 4.07
CA GLU A 266 -10.15 14.13 4.24
C GLU A 266 -8.70 13.70 4.20
N ILE A 267 -7.92 14.26 3.27
CA ILE A 267 -6.49 13.99 3.15
C ILE A 267 -5.71 14.61 4.32
N LYS A 268 -6.11 15.80 4.74
CA LYS A 268 -5.54 16.43 5.96
C LYS A 268 -5.79 15.55 7.19
N CYS A 269 -7.01 15.03 7.37
CA CYS A 269 -7.34 14.07 8.42
C CYS A 269 -6.48 12.81 8.34
N MET A 270 -6.28 12.27 7.14
CA MET A 270 -5.45 11.08 6.91
C MET A 270 -4.02 11.29 7.40
N PHE A 271 -3.36 12.38 7.01
CA PHE A 271 -1.98 12.65 7.44
C PHE A 271 -1.90 13.00 8.93
N THR A 272 -2.91 13.67 9.50
CA THR A 272 -2.99 13.93 10.94
C THR A 272 -3.13 12.62 11.74
N ARG A 273 -3.92 11.63 11.27
CA ARG A 273 -3.97 10.29 11.86
C ARG A 273 -2.63 9.56 11.75
N MET A 274 -1.98 9.64 10.60
CA MET A 274 -0.64 9.04 10.42
C MET A 274 0.39 9.67 11.34
N MET A 275 0.35 10.99 11.54
CA MET A 275 1.22 11.69 12.46
C MET A 275 1.07 11.14 13.89
N ARG A 276 -0.16 10.90 14.37
CA ARG A 276 -0.45 10.24 15.63
C ARG A 276 0.13 8.81 15.66
N ARG A 277 -0.11 8.01 14.62
CA ARG A 277 0.38 6.64 14.51
C ARG A 277 1.90 6.53 14.55
N PHE A 278 2.60 7.51 13.99
CA PHE A 278 4.06 7.53 13.94
C PHE A 278 4.71 8.36 15.05
N GLU A 279 3.90 8.86 15.99
CA GLU A 279 4.32 9.57 17.19
C GLU A 279 5.17 10.81 16.92
N GLN A 280 4.81 11.60 15.88
CA GLN A 280 5.55 12.81 15.51
C GLN A 280 5.18 14.00 16.41
N LYS A 281 5.59 13.97 17.67
CA LYS A 281 5.26 14.99 18.67
C LYS A 281 5.84 16.35 18.32
N GLU A 282 7.06 16.40 17.78
CA GLU A 282 7.73 17.66 17.42
C GLU A 282 7.00 18.46 16.34
N ALA A 283 6.19 17.79 15.52
CA ALA A 283 5.42 18.42 14.45
C ALA A 283 4.03 18.89 14.91
N CYS A 284 3.62 18.65 16.16
CA CYS A 284 2.28 19.01 16.66
C CYS A 284 2.00 20.51 16.57
N GLY A 285 2.99 21.36 16.81
CA GLY A 285 2.84 22.81 16.72
C GLY A 285 2.42 23.30 15.33
N GLN A 286 2.81 22.58 14.29
CA GLN A 286 2.43 22.93 12.91
C GLN A 286 0.93 22.69 12.60
N LEU A 287 0.22 21.92 13.42
CA LEU A 287 -1.23 21.73 13.26
C LEU A 287 -2.05 22.90 13.80
N ARG A 288 -1.42 23.86 14.50
CA ARG A 288 -2.10 25.02 15.11
C ARG A 288 -2.88 25.82 14.08
N ASP A 289 -2.22 26.19 12.98
CA ASP A 289 -2.84 27.00 11.93
C ASP A 289 -4.01 26.25 11.29
N LEU A 290 -3.83 24.95 11.03
CA LEU A 290 -4.93 24.10 10.53
C LEU A 290 -6.11 24.03 11.47
N PHE A 291 -5.88 24.01 12.79
CA PHE A 291 -6.94 23.97 13.79
C PHE A 291 -7.73 25.28 13.82
N VAL A 292 -7.03 26.44 13.72
CA VAL A 292 -7.65 27.76 13.81
C VAL A 292 -8.38 28.12 12.52
N GLU A 293 -7.80 27.82 11.37
CA GLU A 293 -8.33 28.22 10.07
C GLU A 293 -9.44 27.31 9.53
N THR A 294 -9.49 26.06 9.97
CA THR A 294 -10.44 25.10 9.40
C THR A 294 -11.81 25.18 10.05
N HIS A 295 -12.86 25.20 9.20
CA HIS A 295 -14.25 25.01 9.64
C HIS A 295 -14.73 23.56 9.49
N HIS A 296 -13.83 22.64 9.08
CA HIS A 296 -14.20 21.25 8.84
C HIS A 296 -14.15 20.44 10.15
N LYS A 297 -15.33 20.15 10.71
CA LYS A 297 -15.54 19.46 11.99
C LYS A 297 -14.61 18.24 12.19
N LYS A 298 -14.60 17.29 11.24
CA LYS A 298 -13.79 16.07 11.36
C LYS A 298 -12.30 16.34 11.46
N LEU A 299 -11.81 17.39 10.78
CA LEU A 299 -10.39 17.75 10.86
C LEU A 299 -10.03 18.30 12.23
N VAL A 300 -10.88 19.18 12.78
CA VAL A 300 -10.71 19.71 14.15
C VAL A 300 -10.69 18.56 15.17
N GLU A 301 -11.65 17.64 15.08
CA GLU A 301 -11.70 16.46 15.95
C GLU A 301 -10.43 15.60 15.85
N GLU A 302 -9.92 15.39 14.62
CA GLU A 302 -8.74 14.57 14.39
C GLU A 302 -7.46 15.25 14.92
N ILE A 303 -7.37 16.58 14.82
CA ILE A 303 -6.28 17.35 15.42
C ILE A 303 -6.35 17.25 16.95
N CYS A 304 -7.53 17.44 17.56
CA CYS A 304 -7.72 17.26 19.00
C CYS A 304 -7.26 15.87 19.46
N ARG A 305 -7.74 14.81 18.77
CA ARG A 305 -7.36 13.42 19.09
C ARG A 305 -5.85 13.22 19.00
N THR A 306 -5.20 13.84 18.00
CA THR A 306 -3.75 13.74 17.80
C THR A 306 -2.98 14.46 18.89
N TRP A 307 -3.35 15.69 19.24
CA TRP A 307 -2.75 16.43 20.34
C TRP A 307 -2.93 15.73 21.69
N GLY A 308 -4.12 15.21 21.95
CA GLY A 308 -4.39 14.43 23.15
C GLY A 308 -3.53 13.17 23.25
N TYR A 309 -3.43 12.40 22.17
CA TYR A 309 -2.64 11.17 22.13
C TYR A 309 -1.13 11.44 22.31
N LEU A 310 -0.61 12.46 21.64
CA LEU A 310 0.80 12.84 21.70
C LEU A 310 1.14 13.70 22.94
N ARG A 311 0.14 13.99 23.77
CA ARG A 311 0.27 14.84 24.97
C ARG A 311 0.95 16.18 24.67
N TYR A 312 0.42 16.89 23.67
CA TYR A 312 0.92 18.20 23.26
C TYR A 312 0.32 19.29 24.15
N ILE A 313 1.09 19.74 25.15
CA ILE A 313 0.62 20.65 26.21
C ILE A 313 0.24 22.02 25.65
N GLU A 314 1.01 22.55 24.70
CA GLU A 314 0.76 23.87 24.11
C GLU A 314 -0.55 23.93 23.30
N GLY A 315 -1.06 22.77 22.84
CA GLY A 315 -2.36 22.68 22.19
C GLY A 315 -3.55 22.78 23.15
N GLU A 316 -3.33 22.60 24.45
CA GLU A 316 -4.38 22.59 25.45
C GLU A 316 -5.07 23.96 25.56
N ASP A 317 -4.31 25.04 25.61
CA ASP A 317 -4.85 26.41 25.70
C ASP A 317 -5.69 26.75 24.46
N ILE A 318 -5.21 26.39 23.27
CA ILE A 318 -5.91 26.63 22.00
C ILE A 318 -7.26 25.90 21.96
N MET A 319 -7.28 24.65 22.44
CA MET A 319 -8.52 23.85 22.49
C MET A 319 -9.52 24.42 23.51
N VAL A 320 -9.04 24.86 24.65
CA VAL A 320 -9.88 25.45 25.69
C VAL A 320 -10.51 26.76 25.23
N ASP A 321 -9.76 27.64 24.62
CA ASP A 321 -10.24 28.91 24.07
C ASP A 321 -11.29 28.72 22.98
N ALA A 322 -11.10 27.68 22.13
CA ALA A 322 -12.04 27.36 21.05
C ALA A 322 -13.32 26.66 21.54
N PHE A 323 -13.30 26.02 22.71
CA PHE A 323 -14.35 25.10 23.20
C PHE A 323 -15.76 25.69 23.15
N PRO A 324 -16.05 26.93 23.64
CA PRO A 324 -17.40 27.46 23.70
C PRO A 324 -18.08 27.54 22.31
N LEU A 325 -17.30 27.79 21.26
CA LEU A 325 -17.78 28.03 19.90
C LEU A 325 -17.91 26.74 19.06
N GLN A 326 -17.46 25.61 19.57
CA GLN A 326 -17.44 24.36 18.79
C GLN A 326 -18.78 23.59 18.88
N PRO A 327 -19.11 22.80 17.84
CA PRO A 327 -20.21 21.84 17.89
C PRO A 327 -20.02 20.77 18.95
N ASP A 328 -21.10 20.16 19.45
CA ASP A 328 -21.08 19.22 20.57
C ASP A 328 -20.12 18.04 20.40
N ASP A 329 -20.06 17.41 19.20
CA ASP A 329 -19.13 16.30 18.96
C ASP A 329 -17.67 16.77 19.03
N THR A 330 -17.39 17.98 18.54
CA THR A 330 -16.06 18.58 18.63
C THR A 330 -15.74 18.95 20.09
N LYS A 331 -16.72 19.43 20.86
CA LYS A 331 -16.57 19.64 22.32
C LYS A 331 -16.15 18.35 23.01
N VAL A 332 -16.80 17.24 22.70
CA VAL A 332 -16.41 15.91 23.25
C VAL A 332 -14.97 15.55 22.87
N ALA A 333 -14.57 15.77 21.62
CA ALA A 333 -13.20 15.50 21.19
C ALA A 333 -12.17 16.37 21.93
N ILE A 334 -12.48 17.64 22.20
CA ILE A 334 -11.65 18.54 23.01
C ILE A 334 -11.54 18.04 24.44
N LEU A 335 -12.66 17.70 25.11
CA LEU A 335 -12.66 17.17 26.45
C LEU A 335 -11.77 15.94 26.60
N HIS A 336 -11.90 14.99 25.67
CA HIS A 336 -11.06 13.79 25.64
C HIS A 336 -9.58 14.12 25.42
N ALA A 337 -9.27 15.07 24.55
CA ALA A 337 -7.90 15.48 24.28
C ALA A 337 -7.25 16.10 25.51
N VAL A 338 -7.93 17.05 26.17
CA VAL A 338 -7.46 17.72 27.37
C VAL A 338 -7.31 16.72 28.52
N ALA A 339 -8.27 15.79 28.70
CA ALA A 339 -8.17 14.74 29.68
C ALA A 339 -6.97 13.80 29.47
N ARG A 340 -6.61 13.52 28.21
CA ARG A 340 -5.44 12.69 27.88
C ARG A 340 -4.10 13.43 28.05
N ILE A 341 -4.06 14.73 27.75
CA ILE A 341 -2.89 15.56 28.01
C ILE A 341 -2.60 15.56 29.49
N ASN A 342 -3.65 15.73 30.31
CA ASN A 342 -3.63 15.64 31.77
C ASN A 342 -2.56 16.54 32.41
N SER A 343 -2.58 17.83 32.07
CA SER A 343 -1.65 18.83 32.61
C SER A 343 -1.89 19.15 34.10
N GLY A 344 -3.04 18.76 34.63
CA GLY A 344 -3.50 19.11 35.98
C GLY A 344 -4.14 20.51 36.13
N LYS A 345 -4.15 21.30 35.04
CA LYS A 345 -4.56 22.73 35.09
C LYS A 345 -5.98 23.00 34.61
N ARG A 346 -6.67 22.02 33.99
CA ARG A 346 -7.91 22.27 33.23
C ARG A 346 -9.15 21.58 33.79
N ILE A 347 -9.20 21.38 35.12
CA ILE A 347 -10.38 20.83 35.79
C ILE A 347 -11.59 21.73 35.56
N ASP A 348 -11.39 23.04 35.52
CA ASP A 348 -12.46 24.02 35.34
C ASP A 348 -13.16 23.89 33.95
N LEU A 349 -12.45 23.48 32.92
CA LEU A 349 -13.05 23.20 31.60
C LEU A 349 -14.13 22.11 31.72
N PHE A 350 -13.84 21.02 32.41
CA PHE A 350 -14.76 19.89 32.52
C PHE A 350 -15.98 20.29 33.36
N THR A 351 -15.76 21.09 34.46
CA THR A 351 -16.83 21.63 35.28
C THR A 351 -17.72 22.55 34.46
N TYR A 352 -17.12 23.48 33.73
CA TYR A 352 -17.82 24.40 32.82
C TYR A 352 -18.64 23.64 31.76
N ALA A 353 -18.06 22.62 31.12
CA ALA A 353 -18.76 21.82 30.14
C ALA A 353 -19.97 21.07 30.70
N TYR A 354 -19.87 20.55 31.94
CA TYR A 354 -20.99 19.91 32.65
C TYR A 354 -22.10 20.88 32.97
N GLU A 355 -21.77 22.06 33.50
CA GLU A 355 -22.73 23.05 33.96
C GLU A 355 -23.44 23.79 32.83
N THR A 356 -22.72 24.11 31.75
CA THR A 356 -23.25 24.98 30.69
C THR A 356 -23.84 24.23 29.50
N SER A 357 -23.44 22.97 29.28
CA SER A 357 -23.93 22.24 28.10
C SER A 357 -25.37 21.75 28.31
N GLN A 358 -26.22 21.96 27.28
CA GLN A 358 -27.57 21.41 27.28
C GLN A 358 -27.59 19.95 26.74
N ASN A 359 -26.53 19.52 26.07
CA ASN A 359 -26.43 18.18 25.50
C ASN A 359 -26.02 17.18 26.59
N PRO A 360 -26.88 16.18 26.92
CA PRO A 360 -26.57 15.17 27.95
C PRO A 360 -25.29 14.39 27.68
N HIS A 361 -24.96 14.18 26.38
CA HIS A 361 -23.74 13.47 26.00
C HIS A 361 -22.47 14.27 26.32
N VAL A 362 -22.46 15.57 26.06
CA VAL A 362 -21.32 16.44 26.42
C VAL A 362 -21.15 16.49 27.93
N ARG A 363 -22.27 16.61 28.68
CA ARG A 363 -22.27 16.62 30.17
C ARG A 363 -21.69 15.31 30.72
N PHE A 364 -22.15 14.18 30.21
CA PHE A 364 -21.66 12.88 30.64
C PHE A 364 -20.16 12.69 30.31
N GLU A 365 -19.70 13.08 29.12
CA GLU A 365 -18.30 12.98 28.75
C GLU A 365 -17.41 13.93 29.56
N ALA A 366 -17.90 15.09 29.95
CA ALA A 366 -17.20 15.99 30.87
C ALA A 366 -16.97 15.34 32.24
N LEU A 367 -17.98 14.68 32.81
CA LEU A 367 -17.85 13.93 34.06
C LEU A 367 -16.90 12.74 33.93
N ARG A 368 -16.94 12.03 32.79
CA ARG A 368 -16.03 10.93 32.50
C ARG A 368 -14.58 11.41 32.39
N CYS A 369 -14.35 12.57 31.79
CA CYS A 369 -13.04 13.20 31.73
C CYS A 369 -12.54 13.60 33.15
N LEU A 370 -13.39 14.17 33.97
CA LEU A 370 -13.07 14.46 35.38
C LEU A 370 -12.65 13.20 36.15
N TYR A 371 -13.39 12.10 35.99
CA TYR A 371 -13.06 10.83 36.63
C TYR A 371 -11.64 10.35 36.24
N ASN A 372 -11.29 10.49 34.97
CA ASN A 372 -10.00 10.07 34.43
C ASN A 372 -8.86 11.07 34.68
N TYR A 373 -9.18 12.30 35.14
CA TYR A 373 -8.20 13.37 35.36
C TYR A 373 -7.42 13.25 36.68
N GLY A 374 -7.41 12.08 37.28
CA GLY A 374 -6.65 11.77 38.48
C GLY A 374 -7.40 12.08 39.77
N VAL A 375 -6.64 12.25 40.86
CA VAL A 375 -7.23 12.43 42.23
C VAL A 375 -8.04 13.71 42.34
N GLN A 376 -7.52 14.80 41.80
CA GLN A 376 -8.19 16.11 41.83
C GLN A 376 -9.49 16.11 41.05
N GLY A 377 -9.50 15.50 39.85
CA GLY A 377 -10.71 15.35 39.05
C GLY A 377 -11.77 14.52 39.74
N ARG A 378 -11.40 13.41 40.38
CA ARG A 378 -12.34 12.61 41.20
C ARG A 378 -12.88 13.34 42.42
N ALA A 379 -12.06 14.16 43.08
CA ALA A 379 -12.53 15.00 44.15
C ALA A 379 -13.57 16.02 43.69
N LYS A 380 -13.32 16.67 42.54
CA LYS A 380 -14.29 17.61 41.94
C LYS A 380 -15.57 16.91 41.49
N LEU A 381 -15.45 15.70 40.91
CA LEU A 381 -16.60 14.88 40.53
C LEU A 381 -17.53 14.60 41.73
N ARG A 382 -16.96 14.21 42.87
CA ARG A 382 -17.75 13.99 44.11
C ARG A 382 -18.42 15.28 44.62
N ALA A 383 -17.74 16.42 44.52
CA ALA A 383 -18.35 17.70 44.87
C ALA A 383 -19.56 18.01 43.98
N LEU A 384 -19.43 17.86 42.68
CA LEU A 384 -20.54 18.03 41.71
C LEU A 384 -21.69 17.05 41.94
N GLU A 385 -21.41 15.81 42.33
CA GLU A 385 -22.43 14.82 42.67
C GLU A 385 -23.29 15.27 43.86
N ASN A 386 -22.68 15.83 44.93
CA ASN A 386 -23.38 16.33 46.11
C ASN A 386 -24.30 17.52 45.80
N GLU A 387 -23.93 18.33 44.81
CA GLU A 387 -24.68 19.51 44.35
C GLU A 387 -25.68 19.21 43.21
N ALA A 388 -25.64 18.00 42.65
CA ALA A 388 -26.38 17.63 41.46
C ALA A 388 -27.90 17.56 41.69
N ALA A 389 -28.66 18.05 40.70
CA ALA A 389 -30.11 17.89 40.68
C ALA A 389 -30.50 16.40 40.60
N PRO A 390 -31.71 16.03 41.11
CA PRO A 390 -32.18 14.63 41.09
C PRO A 390 -32.20 14.00 39.69
N THR A 391 -32.43 14.80 38.64
CA THR A 391 -32.41 14.38 37.22
C THR A 391 -31.03 13.98 36.77
N ASP A 392 -29.97 14.55 37.30
CA ASP A 392 -28.59 14.37 36.90
C ASP A 392 -27.88 13.24 37.67
N LYS A 393 -28.47 12.79 38.80
CA LYS A 393 -27.89 11.69 39.60
C LYS A 393 -27.59 10.44 38.78
N LYS A 394 -28.40 10.14 37.76
CA LYS A 394 -28.19 9.02 36.85
C LYS A 394 -26.83 9.03 36.15
N PHE A 395 -26.25 10.22 35.90
CA PHE A 395 -24.91 10.30 35.31
C PHE A 395 -23.84 9.84 36.30
N PHE A 396 -24.01 10.12 37.59
CA PHE A 396 -23.05 9.77 38.62
C PHE A 396 -23.14 8.29 39.02
N ASP A 397 -24.33 7.67 38.93
CA ASP A 397 -24.52 6.24 39.20
C ASP A 397 -23.58 5.37 38.33
N PHE A 398 -23.26 5.84 37.11
CA PHE A 398 -22.32 5.18 36.21
C PHE A 398 -20.93 5.02 36.83
N PHE A 399 -20.45 6.01 37.58
CA PHE A 399 -19.10 6.02 38.17
C PHE A 399 -19.01 5.20 39.49
N HIS A 400 -20.14 4.79 40.04
CA HIS A 400 -20.19 3.88 41.18
C HIS A 400 -20.22 2.40 40.76
N ASN A 401 -20.50 2.10 39.52
CA ASN A 401 -20.56 0.74 39.02
C ASN A 401 -19.24 0.28 38.43
N ALA A 402 -18.49 -0.54 39.18
CA ALA A 402 -17.19 -1.05 38.80
C ALA A 402 -17.21 -1.86 37.46
N ILE A 403 -18.33 -2.51 37.13
CA ILE A 403 -18.48 -3.33 35.91
C ILE A 403 -18.56 -2.43 34.69
N THR A 404 -19.27 -1.32 34.73
CA THR A 404 -19.37 -0.37 33.65
C THR A 404 -18.04 0.32 33.37
N LEU A 405 -17.25 0.58 34.40
CA LEU A 405 -15.92 1.20 34.25
C LEU A 405 -14.88 0.29 33.56
N GLN A 406 -15.02 -1.03 33.73
CA GLN A 406 -14.11 -2.00 33.08
C GLN A 406 -14.36 -2.16 31.55
N ASN A 407 -15.58 -1.85 31.11
CA ASN A 407 -16.00 -2.04 29.71
C ASN A 407 -15.87 -0.78 28.85
N ILE A 408 -15.26 0.29 29.35
CA ILE A 408 -14.99 1.49 28.54
C ILE A 408 -13.84 1.16 27.61
N PRO A 409 -14.02 1.15 26.28
CA PRO A 409 -12.91 0.98 25.35
C PRO A 409 -11.96 2.16 25.50
N LEU A 410 -10.78 1.88 26.06
CA LEU A 410 -9.77 2.90 26.36
C LEU A 410 -9.16 3.53 25.10
N ASP A 411 -9.32 2.92 23.92
CA ASP A 411 -8.65 3.42 22.72
C ASP A 411 -9.33 3.00 21.41
N GLU A 412 -9.92 3.96 20.69
CA GLU A 412 -10.22 3.83 19.24
C GLU A 412 -8.95 3.51 18.42
N VAL A 413 -7.77 3.83 18.95
CA VAL A 413 -6.47 3.55 18.33
C VAL A 413 -6.15 2.05 18.34
N GLN A 414 -6.53 1.32 19.40
CA GLN A 414 -6.36 -0.15 19.42
C GLN A 414 -7.25 -0.83 18.37
N ILE A 415 -8.48 -0.36 18.18
CA ILE A 415 -9.39 -0.89 17.15
C ILE A 415 -8.80 -0.61 15.77
N TYR A 416 -8.28 0.59 15.53
CA TYR A 416 -7.65 0.95 14.25
C TYR A 416 -6.39 0.14 13.98
N HIS A 417 -5.52 -0.07 14.99
CA HIS A 417 -4.34 -0.95 14.86
C HIS A 417 -4.73 -2.41 14.59
N GLN A 418 -5.69 -2.96 15.32
CA GLN A 418 -6.17 -4.32 15.11
C GLN A 418 -6.79 -4.50 13.73
N THR A 419 -7.60 -3.53 13.26
CA THR A 419 -8.21 -3.59 11.92
C THR A 419 -7.14 -3.55 10.82
N ILE A 420 -6.11 -2.73 10.96
CA ILE A 420 -5.01 -2.66 10.00
C ILE A 420 -4.14 -3.92 10.05
N GLU A 421 -3.80 -4.44 11.23
CA GLU A 421 -3.04 -5.68 11.36
C GLU A 421 -3.80 -6.88 10.81
N THR A 422 -5.12 -6.95 11.06
CA THR A 422 -5.99 -7.99 10.50
C THR A 422 -6.06 -7.88 8.97
N TYR A 423 -6.19 -6.68 8.43
CA TYR A 423 -6.20 -6.46 6.97
C TYR A 423 -4.87 -6.86 6.31
N TYR A 424 -3.74 -6.59 6.96
CA TYR A 424 -2.43 -7.00 6.46
C TYR A 424 -2.15 -8.49 6.64
N SER A 425 -2.72 -9.13 7.65
CA SER A 425 -2.63 -10.60 7.80
C SER A 425 -3.46 -11.34 6.73
N MET A 426 -4.56 -10.74 6.26
CA MET A 426 -5.39 -11.29 5.17
C MET A 426 -4.83 -10.98 3.78
N ALA A 427 -4.00 -9.95 3.63
CA ALA A 427 -3.40 -9.53 2.35
C ALA A 427 -2.04 -10.19 2.06
N ASN A 428 -1.49 -10.94 2.98
CA ASN A 428 -0.30 -11.79 2.83
C ASN A 428 -0.70 -13.24 2.57
#